data_2817943d3218e5cb7d4f97929b0467f2
#
_entry.id   2817943d3218e5cb7d4f97929b0467f2
#
_cell.length_a   1.000
_cell.length_b   1.000
_cell.length_c   1.000
_cell.angle_alpha   90.00
_cell.angle_beta   90.00
_cell.angle_gamma   90.00
#
_symmetry.space_group_name_H-M   'P 1'
#
loop_
_entity.id
_entity.type
_entity.pdbx_description
1 polymer ?
#
loop_
_entity_poly.entity_id
_entity_poly.type
_entity_poly.pdbx_seq_one_letter_code
_entity_poly.pdbx_strand_id
1 'polypeptide(L)'
;RAVRQGAICYLDEVVEARKDTTVVLHPLADDRRTLPIERTGELLAAPPGFMLVISYNPGYQNLLKGLKPSTRQRFVALTLGYPNAEVERAIVQAESGCSPATATALVQLARPCAG
;
A
#
# COMPACT_ATOMS: atom_id res chain seq x y z
N ARG A 1 -5.21 -17.68 0.63
CA ARG A 1 -4.03 -18.39 0.10
C ARG A 1 -2.76 -17.84 0.74
N ALA A 2 -2.44 -16.53 0.61
CA ALA A 2 -1.23 -15.94 1.18
C ALA A 2 -1.06 -16.20 2.68
N VAL A 3 -2.12 -16.07 3.47
CA VAL A 3 -2.08 -16.34 4.91
C VAL A 3 -1.67 -17.79 5.19
N ARG A 4 -2.25 -18.76 4.50
CA ARG A 4 -1.90 -20.19 4.69
C ARG A 4 -0.45 -20.52 4.35
N GLN A 5 0.09 -19.82 3.35
CA GLN A 5 1.44 -20.05 2.86
C GLN A 5 2.51 -19.27 3.61
N GLY A 6 2.13 -18.37 4.53
CA GLY A 6 3.05 -17.46 5.17
C GLY A 6 3.74 -16.50 4.19
N ALA A 7 3.05 -16.14 3.12
CA ALA A 7 3.57 -15.25 2.08
C ALA A 7 3.24 -13.78 2.36
N ILE A 8 3.93 -12.88 1.67
CA ILE A 8 3.60 -11.46 1.69
C ILE A 8 2.28 -11.24 0.94
N CYS A 9 1.33 -10.58 1.59
CA CYS A 9 0.07 -10.18 0.99
C CYS A 9 0.07 -8.67 0.77
N TYR A 10 0.09 -8.26 -0.49
CA TYR A 10 0.05 -6.84 -0.87
C TYR A 10 -1.37 -6.48 -1.30
N LEU A 11 -1.94 -5.47 -0.64
CA LEU A 11 -3.25 -4.91 -0.95
C LEU A 11 -3.08 -3.49 -1.46
N ASP A 12 -3.32 -3.30 -2.73
CA ASP A 12 -3.23 -2.01 -3.40
C ASP A 12 -4.53 -1.21 -3.26
N GLU A 13 -4.41 0.08 -3.06
CA GLU A 13 -5.56 1.00 -3.00
C GLU A 13 -6.69 0.55 -2.04
N VAL A 14 -6.33 0.14 -0.85
CA VAL A 14 -7.27 -0.43 0.16
C VAL A 14 -8.38 0.55 0.58
N VAL A 15 -8.27 1.79 0.17
CA VAL A 15 -9.19 2.89 0.51
C VAL A 15 -10.61 2.68 0.04
N GLU A 16 -10.79 2.00 -1.08
CA GLU A 16 -12.12 1.68 -1.62
C GLU A 16 -12.71 0.40 -1.02
N ALA A 17 -11.96 -0.26 -0.15
CA ALA A 17 -12.44 -1.44 0.53
C ALA A 17 -13.60 -1.10 1.47
N ARG A 18 -14.65 -1.89 1.42
CA ARG A 18 -15.80 -1.79 2.33
C ARG A 18 -15.34 -1.88 3.79
N LYS A 19 -16.10 -1.29 4.71
CA LYS A 19 -15.85 -1.41 6.15
C LYS A 19 -15.66 -2.87 6.61
N ASP A 20 -16.32 -3.80 5.95
CA ASP A 20 -16.22 -5.25 6.21
C ASP A 20 -14.79 -5.78 6.02
N THR A 21 -14.05 -5.25 5.06
CA THR A 21 -12.65 -5.62 4.82
C THR A 21 -11.74 -5.18 5.96
N THR A 22 -11.99 -4.00 6.52
CA THR A 22 -11.21 -3.48 7.65
C THR A 22 -11.37 -4.36 8.89
N VAL A 23 -12.57 -4.86 9.15
CA VAL A 23 -12.86 -5.78 10.27
C VAL A 23 -12.06 -7.07 10.15
N VAL A 24 -11.91 -7.60 8.95
CA VAL A 24 -11.11 -8.81 8.68
C VAL A 24 -9.61 -8.56 8.86
N LEU A 25 -9.13 -7.37 8.53
CA LEU A 25 -7.72 -7.03 8.65
C LEU A 25 -7.25 -6.85 10.10
N HIS A 26 -8.12 -6.41 11.00
CA HIS A 26 -7.77 -6.18 12.40
C HIS A 26 -7.16 -7.43 13.10
N PRO A 27 -7.83 -8.58 13.13
CA PRO A 27 -7.27 -9.75 13.80
C PRO A 27 -6.06 -10.34 13.08
N LEU A 28 -5.89 -10.05 11.80
CA LEU A 28 -4.74 -10.49 11.01
C LEU A 28 -3.49 -9.64 11.30
N ALA A 29 -3.67 -8.35 11.54
CA ALA A 29 -2.61 -7.39 11.78
C ALA A 29 -2.25 -7.20 13.26
N ASP A 30 -3.12 -7.62 14.19
CA ASP A 30 -2.88 -7.53 15.63
C ASP A 30 -2.16 -8.78 16.20
N ASP A 31 -2.07 -8.90 17.53
CA ASP A 31 -1.42 -10.02 18.22
C ASP A 31 -1.99 -11.38 17.88
N ARG A 32 -3.27 -11.41 17.52
CA ARG A 32 -3.97 -12.66 17.21
C ARG A 32 -3.43 -13.32 15.95
N ARG A 33 -3.01 -12.55 14.96
CA ARG A 33 -2.50 -13.02 13.67
C ARG A 33 -3.40 -14.09 13.04
N THR A 34 -4.71 -13.85 13.08
CA THR A 34 -5.73 -14.81 12.63
C THR A 34 -6.64 -14.19 11.58
N LEU A 35 -7.08 -15.00 10.63
CA LEU A 35 -8.04 -14.62 9.61
C LEU A 35 -9.31 -15.47 9.77
N PRO A 36 -10.43 -14.88 10.22
CA PRO A 36 -11.71 -15.59 10.25
C PRO A 36 -12.28 -15.69 8.84
N ILE A 37 -12.70 -16.89 8.46
CA ILE A 37 -13.40 -17.17 7.21
C ILE A 37 -14.85 -17.48 7.54
N GLU A 38 -15.71 -16.47 7.41
CA GLU A 38 -17.14 -16.59 7.77
C GLU A 38 -17.85 -17.70 7.01
N ARG A 39 -17.50 -17.88 5.75
CA ARG A 39 -18.13 -18.87 4.87
C ARG A 39 -17.95 -20.31 5.34
N THR A 40 -16.85 -20.62 5.99
CA THR A 40 -16.53 -21.98 6.47
C THR A 40 -16.48 -22.08 7.99
N GLY A 41 -16.57 -20.97 8.70
CA GLY A 41 -16.36 -20.90 10.15
C GLY A 41 -14.92 -21.19 10.58
N GLU A 42 -13.99 -21.27 9.64
CA GLU A 42 -12.58 -21.57 9.90
C GLU A 42 -11.83 -20.33 10.41
N LEU A 43 -10.96 -20.52 11.39
CA LEU A 43 -10.04 -19.49 11.89
C LEU A 43 -8.62 -19.87 11.46
N LEU A 44 -8.08 -19.15 10.47
CA LEU A 44 -6.72 -19.36 9.98
C LEU A 44 -5.69 -18.61 10.83
N ALA A 45 -4.74 -19.34 11.39
CA ALA A 45 -3.58 -18.73 12.03
C ALA A 45 -2.53 -18.37 10.96
N ALA A 46 -2.03 -17.13 11.00
CA ALA A 46 -0.95 -16.71 10.10
C ALA A 46 0.39 -17.25 10.56
N PRO A 47 1.15 -17.98 9.71
CA PRO A 47 2.49 -18.42 10.04
C PRO A 47 3.45 -17.23 10.26
N PRO A 48 4.61 -17.44 10.94
CA PRO A 48 5.54 -16.36 11.25
C PRO A 48 6.03 -15.55 10.04
N GLY A 49 6.12 -16.17 8.88
CA GLY A 49 6.56 -15.51 7.64
C GLY A 49 5.51 -14.63 6.97
N PHE A 50 4.26 -14.67 7.41
CA PHE A 50 3.20 -13.86 6.83
C PHE A 50 3.41 -12.37 7.12
N MET A 51 3.29 -11.54 6.09
CA MET A 51 3.35 -10.09 6.19
C MET A 51 2.24 -9.45 5.38
N LEU A 52 1.57 -8.45 5.95
CA LEU A 52 0.57 -7.65 5.27
C LEU A 52 1.17 -6.31 4.85
N VAL A 53 1.10 -6.00 3.57
CA VAL A 53 1.51 -4.73 2.99
C VAL A 53 0.30 -4.05 2.38
N ILE A 54 0.04 -2.82 2.73
CA ILE A 54 -1.08 -2.03 2.20
C ILE A 54 -0.56 -0.73 1.59
N SER A 55 -1.13 -0.32 0.47
CA SER A 55 -0.88 0.99 -0.13
C SER A 55 -2.16 1.83 -0.16
N TYR A 56 -2.00 3.13 -0.02
CA TYR A 56 -3.09 4.10 -0.12
C TYR A 56 -2.54 5.48 -0.48
N ASN A 57 -3.39 6.32 -1.07
CA ASN A 57 -3.06 7.71 -1.36
C ASN A 57 -3.36 8.63 -0.16
N PRO A 58 -2.57 9.70 0.06
CA PRO A 58 -2.71 10.57 1.25
C PRO A 58 -4.09 11.18 1.46
N GLY A 59 -4.86 11.39 0.40
CA GLY A 59 -6.22 11.95 0.48
C GLY A 59 -7.26 11.02 1.13
N TYR A 60 -6.90 9.77 1.35
CA TYR A 60 -7.82 8.73 1.77
C TYR A 60 -7.46 8.14 3.14
N GLN A 61 -7.19 8.99 4.10
CA GLN A 61 -6.79 8.58 5.46
C GLN A 61 -7.91 7.90 6.27
N ASN A 62 -9.12 7.82 5.74
CA ASN A 62 -10.28 7.26 6.46
C ASN A 62 -10.08 5.78 6.85
N LEU A 63 -9.34 5.01 6.06
CA LEU A 63 -9.02 3.63 6.39
C LEU A 63 -8.18 3.55 7.68
N LEU A 64 -7.15 4.37 7.77
CA LEU A 64 -6.28 4.42 8.96
C LEU A 64 -7.01 4.93 10.20
N LYS A 65 -7.98 5.84 10.03
CA LYS A 65 -8.82 6.32 11.12
C LYS A 65 -9.75 5.22 11.65
N GLY A 66 -10.14 4.29 10.81
CA GLY A 66 -10.94 3.13 11.20
C GLY A 66 -10.16 2.04 11.94
N LEU A 67 -8.83 2.05 11.85
CA LEU A 67 -7.99 1.10 12.57
C LEU A 67 -7.84 1.51 14.04
N LYS A 68 -7.93 0.53 14.94
CA LYS A 68 -7.64 0.76 16.36
C LYS A 68 -6.20 1.23 16.53
N PRO A 69 -5.90 2.12 17.51
CA PRO A 69 -4.54 2.59 17.76
C PRO A 69 -3.52 1.46 17.95
N SER A 70 -3.88 0.40 18.64
CA SER A 70 -3.04 -0.78 18.82
C SER A 70 -2.68 -1.48 17.51
N THR A 71 -3.62 -1.55 16.57
CA THR A 71 -3.37 -2.11 15.24
C THR A 71 -2.48 -1.20 14.42
N ARG A 72 -2.72 0.11 14.47
CA ARG A 72 -1.89 1.09 13.75
C ARG A 72 -0.42 1.07 14.18
N GLN A 73 -0.15 0.85 15.46
CA GLN A 73 1.21 0.77 16.00
C GLN A 73 2.02 -0.42 15.47
N ARG A 74 1.35 -1.41 14.88
CA ARG A 74 2.01 -2.59 14.32
C ARG A 74 2.42 -2.43 12.87
N PHE A 75 2.02 -1.33 12.23
CA PHE A 75 2.43 -1.00 10.89
C PHE A 75 3.62 -0.05 10.90
N VAL A 76 4.56 -0.29 10.00
CA VAL A 76 5.61 0.68 9.66
C VAL A 76 5.14 1.46 8.45
N ALA A 77 5.12 2.78 8.57
CA ALA A 77 4.71 3.65 7.47
C ALA A 77 5.92 4.06 6.61
N LEU A 78 5.80 3.86 5.31
CA LEU A 78 6.75 4.34 4.31
C LEU A 78 6.03 5.38 3.45
N THR A 79 6.49 6.62 3.50
CA THR A 79 5.95 7.70 2.66
C THR A 79 6.79 7.84 1.41
N LEU A 80 6.16 7.62 0.26
CA LEU A 80 6.78 7.80 -1.05
C LEU A 80 6.34 9.15 -1.60
N GLY A 81 7.29 10.06 -1.78
CA GLY A 81 7.07 11.35 -2.42
C GLY A 81 7.40 11.31 -3.90
N TYR A 82 7.15 12.41 -4.58
CA TYR A 82 7.57 12.57 -5.96
C TYR A 82 9.11 12.58 -6.06
N PRO A 83 9.68 11.94 -7.09
CA PRO A 83 11.12 11.98 -7.31
C PRO A 83 11.59 13.41 -7.60
N ASN A 84 12.88 13.68 -7.41
CA ASN A 84 13.46 14.93 -7.85
C ASN A 84 13.51 15.01 -9.39
N ALA A 85 13.74 16.22 -9.93
CA ALA A 85 13.73 16.46 -11.39
C ALA A 85 14.68 15.55 -12.17
N GLU A 86 15.82 15.25 -11.60
CA GLU A 86 16.86 14.45 -12.24
C GLU A 86 16.46 12.99 -12.36
N VAL A 87 15.93 12.42 -11.27
CA VAL A 87 15.40 11.06 -11.25
C VAL A 87 14.17 10.94 -12.15
N GLU A 88 13.28 11.93 -12.11
CA GLU A 88 12.08 11.96 -12.95
C GLU A 88 12.43 11.99 -14.45
N ARG A 89 13.45 12.77 -14.85
CA ARG A 89 13.96 12.72 -16.23
C ARG A 89 14.48 11.35 -16.62
N ALA A 90 15.25 10.72 -15.75
CA ALA A 90 15.78 9.38 -15.99
C ALA A 90 14.65 8.35 -16.17
N ILE A 91 13.59 8.43 -15.37
CA ILE A 91 12.41 7.58 -15.49
C ILE A 91 11.71 7.82 -16.83
N VAL A 92 11.46 9.08 -17.19
CA VAL A 92 10.80 9.43 -18.46
C VAL A 92 11.60 8.91 -19.65
N GLN A 93 12.92 9.06 -19.64
CA GLN A 93 13.78 8.53 -20.70
C GLN A 93 13.74 7.01 -20.79
N ALA A 94 13.83 6.32 -19.64
CA ALA A 94 13.82 4.86 -19.59
C ALA A 94 12.50 4.26 -20.09
N GLU A 95 11.37 4.86 -19.71
CA GLU A 95 10.04 4.35 -20.05
C GLU A 95 9.60 4.71 -21.46
N SER A 96 9.91 5.91 -21.93
CA SER A 96 9.46 6.40 -23.24
C SER A 96 10.48 6.24 -24.37
N GLY A 97 11.75 6.08 -24.03
CA GLY A 97 12.83 6.08 -25.02
C GLY A 97 13.08 7.45 -25.69
N CYS A 98 12.52 8.54 -25.15
CA CYS A 98 12.68 9.88 -25.71
C CYS A 98 14.10 10.45 -25.51
N SER A 99 14.42 11.52 -26.25
CA SER A 99 15.68 12.23 -26.09
C SER A 99 15.79 12.92 -24.72
N PRO A 100 17.02 13.18 -24.21
CA PRO A 100 17.20 13.93 -22.96
C PRO A 100 16.53 15.31 -22.97
N ALA A 101 16.55 16.01 -24.09
CA ALA A 101 15.90 17.32 -24.24
C ALA A 101 14.37 17.23 -24.09
N THR A 102 13.77 16.21 -24.70
CA THR A 102 12.32 15.96 -24.59
C THR A 102 11.94 15.58 -23.15
N ALA A 103 12.71 14.74 -22.49
CA ALA A 103 12.47 14.36 -21.10
C ALA A 103 12.54 15.58 -20.17
N THR A 104 13.51 16.47 -20.37
CA THR A 104 13.63 17.71 -19.61
C THR A 104 12.42 18.62 -19.80
N ALA A 105 11.95 18.77 -21.02
CA ALA A 105 10.75 19.58 -21.33
C ALA A 105 9.50 19.02 -20.68
N LEU A 106 9.32 17.71 -20.72
CA LEU A 106 8.16 17.04 -20.10
C LEU A 106 8.15 17.17 -18.58
N VAL A 107 9.30 17.01 -17.93
CA VAL A 107 9.44 17.17 -16.49
C VAL A 107 9.16 18.61 -16.05
N GLN A 108 9.67 19.59 -16.79
CA GLN A 108 9.41 21.01 -16.52
C GLN A 108 7.93 21.35 -16.66
N LEU A 109 7.24 20.75 -17.64
CA LEU A 109 5.82 20.97 -17.87
C LEU A 109 4.95 20.37 -16.74
N ALA A 110 5.34 19.21 -16.23
CA ALA A 110 4.59 18.51 -15.20
C ALA A 110 4.75 19.13 -13.80
N ARG A 111 5.90 19.69 -13.47
CA ARG A 111 6.20 20.19 -12.13
C ARG A 111 5.33 21.33 -11.62
N PRO A 112 4.92 22.32 -12.42
CA PRO A 112 4.00 23.36 -11.94
C PRO A 112 2.63 22.83 -11.53
N CYS A 113 2.23 21.67 -12.03
CA CYS A 113 0.95 21.02 -11.72
C CYS A 113 1.03 20.14 -10.46
N ALA A 114 2.23 19.83 -9.99
CA ALA A 114 2.46 18.92 -8.84
C ALA A 114 2.72 19.69 -7.53
N GLY A 115 2.71 21.03 -7.58
CA GLY A 115 2.90 21.90 -6.44
C GLY A 115 1.69 22.06 -5.55
#